data_92a8b7fd306237401d4d75bee506e259
#
_entry.id   92a8b7fd306237401d4d75bee506e259
#
_cell.length_a   1.000
_cell.length_b   1.000
_cell.length_c   1.000
_cell.angle_alpha   90.00
_cell.angle_beta   90.00
_cell.angle_gamma   90.00
#
_symmetry.space_group_name_H-M   'P 1'
#
loop_
_entity.id
_entity.type
_entity.pdbx_description
1 polymer ?
#
loop_
_entity_poly.entity_id
_entity_poly.type
_entity_poly.pdbx_seq_one_letter_code
_entity_poly.pdbx_strand_id
1 'polypeptide(L)'
;MSSRLTACLPALLFALFCTASSAQAEIVVLSSGRTLSVKGHRLEGESIVLQMRSGGEVTCDKTLVEKILPDEVARPEPAPQESVATDVVLASSAADGLPMGPYGEIITAMAETHGVDPLLVRALIQVESGDQPRARSNKGAMGLMQLMPSTARLYNVRNPYDPKANIAAGVKHLKSLLDQFRTVDLALAAYNAGEGAVKKFNGIPPYRETRDYVSRILSLAGIR
;
A
#
# COMPACT_ATOMS: atom_id res chain seq x y z
N MET A 1 -4.91 -24.87 80.97
CA MET A 1 -5.03 -23.44 80.71
C MET A 1 -4.20 -23.18 79.47
N SER A 2 -4.83 -23.12 78.34
CA SER A 2 -4.17 -23.25 77.02
C SER A 2 -4.24 -21.92 76.30
N SER A 3 -3.10 -21.31 76.10
CA SER A 3 -2.97 -20.15 75.20
C SER A 3 -2.73 -20.60 73.78
N ARG A 4 -3.62 -20.25 72.87
CA ARG A 4 -3.43 -20.47 71.43
C ARG A 4 -2.83 -19.20 70.84
N LEU A 5 -1.60 -19.25 70.32
CA LEU A 5 -0.98 -18.25 69.50
C LEU A 5 -1.55 -18.38 68.08
N THR A 6 -2.18 -17.29 67.63
CA THR A 6 -2.64 -17.13 66.27
C THR A 6 -1.52 -16.42 65.48
N ALA A 7 -0.87 -17.13 64.58
CA ALA A 7 0.14 -16.57 63.69
C ALA A 7 -0.54 -15.84 62.52
N CYS A 8 -0.36 -14.50 62.44
CA CYS A 8 -0.70 -13.68 61.29
C CYS A 8 0.37 -13.86 60.20
N LEU A 9 -0.04 -14.38 59.06
CA LEU A 9 0.78 -14.39 57.84
C LEU A 9 0.60 -13.06 57.08
N PRO A 10 1.66 -12.36 56.71
CA PRO A 10 1.49 -11.18 55.85
C PRO A 10 1.30 -11.60 54.40
N ALA A 11 0.20 -11.19 53.80
CA ALA A 11 -0.06 -11.30 52.37
C ALA A 11 0.92 -10.42 51.62
N LEU A 12 1.81 -11.08 50.84
CA LEU A 12 2.74 -10.42 49.93
C LEU A 12 1.96 -9.95 48.68
N LEU A 13 1.67 -8.66 48.62
CA LEU A 13 1.05 -8.00 47.46
C LEU A 13 2.10 -7.91 46.34
N PHE A 14 2.00 -8.80 45.36
CA PHE A 14 2.82 -8.75 44.14
C PHE A 14 2.27 -7.62 43.27
N ALA A 15 2.87 -6.44 43.35
CA ALA A 15 2.57 -5.33 42.47
C ALA A 15 3.11 -5.67 41.06
N LEU A 16 2.21 -6.03 40.16
CA LEU A 16 2.51 -6.20 38.75
C LEU A 16 2.77 -4.80 38.16
N PHE A 17 4.05 -4.42 38.08
CA PHE A 17 4.46 -3.23 37.34
C PHE A 17 4.26 -3.50 35.86
N CYS A 18 3.10 -3.08 35.34
CA CYS A 18 2.86 -2.99 33.91
C CYS A 18 3.66 -1.79 33.40
N THR A 19 4.90 -2.02 32.95
CA THR A 19 5.65 -1.00 32.21
C THR A 19 4.98 -0.87 30.86
N ALA A 20 4.19 0.19 30.68
CA ALA A 20 3.74 0.62 29.37
C ALA A 20 4.99 1.00 28.55
N SER A 21 5.48 0.07 27.73
CA SER A 21 6.43 0.38 26.68
C SER A 21 5.74 1.29 25.69
N SER A 22 6.17 2.54 25.61
CA SER A 22 5.78 3.45 24.53
C SER A 22 6.19 2.76 23.22
N ALA A 23 5.19 2.42 22.41
CA ALA A 23 5.41 1.82 21.09
C ALA A 23 6.06 2.87 20.18
N GLN A 24 7.38 3.00 20.28
CA GLN A 24 8.16 3.75 19.30
C GLN A 24 8.18 2.94 18.01
N ALA A 25 7.79 3.59 16.93
CA ALA A 25 7.86 3.00 15.62
C ALA A 25 9.32 2.70 15.23
N GLU A 26 9.55 1.62 14.49
CA GLU A 26 10.87 1.16 14.10
C GLU A 26 10.98 0.98 12.60
N ILE A 27 12.18 1.21 12.07
CA ILE A 27 12.54 0.92 10.68
C ILE A 27 13.46 -0.30 10.67
N VAL A 28 12.98 -1.38 10.06
CA VAL A 28 13.74 -2.62 9.87
C VAL A 28 14.39 -2.57 8.49
N VAL A 29 15.71 -2.67 8.44
CA VAL A 29 16.48 -2.78 7.20
C VAL A 29 16.77 -4.26 6.95
N LEU A 30 16.34 -4.76 5.80
CA LEU A 30 16.57 -6.13 5.38
C LEU A 30 17.89 -6.26 4.61
N SER A 31 18.51 -7.43 4.63
CA SER A 31 19.73 -7.79 3.89
C SER A 31 19.61 -7.59 2.36
N SER A 32 18.38 -7.50 1.86
CA SER A 32 18.07 -7.13 0.46
C SER A 32 18.15 -5.62 0.18
N GLY A 33 18.48 -4.79 1.18
CA GLY A 33 18.47 -3.33 1.09
C GLY A 33 17.07 -2.68 1.17
N ARG A 34 16.02 -3.47 1.43
CA ARG A 34 14.65 -2.95 1.60
C ARG A 34 14.41 -2.56 3.05
N THR A 35 13.65 -1.49 3.26
CA THR A 35 13.24 -1.03 4.59
C THR A 35 11.77 -1.30 4.84
N LEU A 36 11.45 -1.72 6.07
CA LEU A 36 10.08 -1.92 6.55
C LEU A 36 9.86 -1.05 7.78
N SER A 37 8.78 -0.27 7.79
CA SER A 37 8.36 0.50 8.95
C SER A 37 7.38 -0.34 9.78
N VAL A 38 7.73 -0.64 11.02
CA VAL A 38 6.99 -1.53 11.92
C VAL A 38 6.60 -0.79 13.21
N LYS A 39 5.58 -1.28 13.92
CA LYS A 39 5.21 -0.78 15.26
C LYS A 39 6.18 -1.25 16.33
N GLY A 40 6.82 -2.38 16.10
CA GLY A 40 7.77 -3.02 17.00
C GLY A 40 8.15 -4.39 16.49
N HIS A 41 9.11 -5.02 17.17
CA HIS A 41 9.55 -6.37 16.86
C HIS A 41 9.71 -7.19 18.13
N ARG A 42 9.68 -8.54 18.00
CA ARG A 42 10.06 -9.47 19.05
C ARG A 42 10.89 -10.61 18.46
N LEU A 43 11.86 -11.09 19.23
CA LEU A 43 12.70 -12.22 18.84
C LEU A 43 12.09 -13.52 19.37
N GLU A 44 11.95 -14.51 18.48
CA GLU A 44 11.51 -15.86 18.81
C GLU A 44 12.54 -16.88 18.31
N GLY A 45 13.56 -17.17 19.13
CA GLY A 45 14.66 -18.07 18.74
C GLY A 45 15.47 -17.54 17.57
N GLU A 46 15.46 -18.29 16.46
CA GLU A 46 16.13 -17.91 15.19
C GLU A 46 15.25 -17.00 14.30
N SER A 47 14.01 -16.74 14.69
CA SER A 47 13.06 -15.91 13.94
C SER A 47 12.82 -14.58 14.62
N ILE A 48 12.44 -13.59 13.82
CA ILE A 48 11.97 -12.29 14.27
C ILE A 48 10.54 -12.05 13.80
N VAL A 49 9.67 -11.65 14.73
CA VAL A 49 8.28 -11.29 14.45
C VAL A 49 8.19 -9.78 14.41
N LEU A 50 7.76 -9.25 13.27
CA LEU A 50 7.59 -7.84 12.99
C LEU A 50 6.11 -7.47 13.06
N GLN A 51 5.74 -6.52 13.91
CA GLN A 51 4.38 -5.98 13.98
C GLN A 51 4.21 -4.87 12.96
N MET A 52 3.41 -5.12 11.93
CA MET A 52 3.20 -4.17 10.85
C MET A 52 2.31 -2.99 11.29
N ARG A 53 2.58 -1.79 10.79
CA ARG A 53 1.74 -0.60 11.06
C ARG A 53 0.31 -0.72 10.51
N SER A 54 0.15 -1.44 9.42
CA SER A 54 -1.16 -1.74 8.81
C SER A 54 -1.98 -2.79 9.55
N GLY A 55 -1.45 -3.33 10.65
CA GLY A 55 -2.02 -4.47 11.37
C GLY A 55 -1.42 -5.80 10.86
N GLY A 56 -1.47 -6.81 11.72
CA GLY A 56 -0.88 -8.12 11.46
C GLY A 56 0.60 -8.23 11.86
N GLU A 57 1.09 -9.48 11.89
CA GLU A 57 2.46 -9.84 12.22
C GLU A 57 3.10 -10.59 11.05
N VAL A 58 4.37 -10.36 10.82
CA VAL A 58 5.17 -11.07 9.82
C VAL A 58 6.36 -11.70 10.53
N THR A 59 6.47 -13.02 10.43
CA THR A 59 7.62 -13.76 10.95
C THR A 59 8.62 -13.98 9.83
N CYS A 60 9.88 -13.64 10.06
CA CYS A 60 10.97 -13.91 9.13
C CYS A 60 12.21 -14.39 9.87
N ASP A 61 13.16 -14.96 9.14
CA ASP A 61 14.45 -15.39 9.67
C ASP A 61 15.27 -14.17 10.10
N LYS A 62 15.91 -14.25 11.27
CA LYS A 62 16.73 -13.17 11.83
C LYS A 62 17.89 -12.78 10.90
N THR A 63 18.40 -13.68 10.09
CA THR A 63 19.48 -13.44 9.12
C THR A 63 19.08 -12.51 7.97
N LEU A 64 17.77 -12.35 7.75
CA LEU A 64 17.23 -11.43 6.75
C LEU A 64 17.15 -9.98 7.23
N VAL A 65 17.37 -9.73 8.53
CA VAL A 65 17.36 -8.39 9.11
C VAL A 65 18.78 -7.91 9.34
N GLU A 66 19.18 -6.88 8.62
CA GLU A 66 20.52 -6.28 8.72
C GLU A 66 20.60 -5.30 9.89
N LYS A 67 19.56 -4.46 10.07
CA LYS A 67 19.55 -3.41 11.08
C LYS A 67 18.11 -3.02 11.46
N ILE A 68 17.92 -2.64 12.74
CA ILE A 68 16.69 -2.06 13.25
C ILE A 68 17.04 -0.66 13.79
N LEU A 69 16.34 0.36 13.33
CA LEU A 69 16.53 1.76 13.70
C LEU A 69 15.24 2.30 14.32
N PRO A 70 15.34 3.13 15.37
CA PRO A 70 14.16 3.85 15.85
C PRO A 70 13.70 4.85 14.77
N ASP A 71 12.40 4.90 14.53
CA ASP A 71 11.79 5.88 13.62
C ASP A 71 11.61 7.21 14.41
N GLU A 72 12.58 8.10 14.33
CA GLU A 72 12.57 9.39 15.06
C GLU A 72 11.52 10.40 14.56
N VAL A 73 10.78 10.06 13.50
CA VAL A 73 9.71 10.92 13.00
C VAL A 73 8.41 10.60 13.75
N ALA A 74 8.18 11.27 14.85
CA ALA A 74 6.88 11.29 15.53
C ALA A 74 5.81 11.88 14.59
N ARG A 75 5.16 11.00 13.81
CA ARG A 75 3.94 11.37 13.09
C ARG A 75 2.79 11.25 14.07
N PRO A 76 2.01 12.33 14.34
CA PRO A 76 0.90 12.29 15.28
C PRO A 76 -0.10 11.20 14.87
N GLU A 77 -0.46 10.38 15.86
CA GLU A 77 -1.57 9.43 15.74
C GLU A 77 -2.86 10.20 15.45
N PRO A 78 -3.68 9.79 14.49
CA PRO A 78 -4.98 10.44 14.29
C PRO A 78 -5.85 10.18 15.51
N ALA A 79 -6.33 11.27 16.14
CA ALA A 79 -7.29 11.24 17.23
C ALA A 79 -8.57 10.49 16.81
N PRO A 80 -9.26 9.81 17.76
CA PRO A 80 -10.51 9.13 17.46
C PRO A 80 -11.55 10.15 17.02
N GLN A 81 -11.96 10.10 15.77
CA GLN A 81 -13.12 10.83 15.29
C GLN A 81 -14.37 10.05 15.64
N GLU A 82 -15.21 10.67 16.45
CA GLU A 82 -16.54 10.20 16.79
C GLU A 82 -17.36 9.97 15.52
N SER A 83 -17.94 8.78 15.44
CA SER A 83 -18.84 8.36 14.39
C SER A 83 -20.13 9.16 14.43
N VAL A 84 -20.36 9.98 13.41
CA VAL A 84 -21.72 10.42 13.11
C VAL A 84 -22.29 9.42 12.09
N ALA A 85 -23.20 8.60 12.58
CA ALA A 85 -23.94 7.66 11.74
C ALA A 85 -24.81 8.43 10.76
N THR A 86 -24.62 8.17 9.49
CA THR A 86 -25.67 8.38 8.49
C THR A 86 -25.79 7.10 7.68
N ASP A 87 -26.86 6.36 7.97
CA ASP A 87 -27.28 5.19 7.23
C ASP A 87 -27.50 5.53 5.77
N VAL A 88 -26.70 4.96 4.89
CA VAL A 88 -27.12 4.61 3.54
C VAL A 88 -26.64 3.19 3.26
N VAL A 89 -27.58 2.27 3.40
CA VAL A 89 -27.46 0.87 3.02
C VAL A 89 -27.37 0.79 1.51
N LEU A 90 -26.23 0.41 0.99
CA LEU A 90 -26.14 -0.28 -0.30
C LEU A 90 -25.19 -1.45 -0.12
N ALA A 91 -25.79 -2.61 0.11
CA ALA A 91 -25.12 -3.89 0.05
C ALA A 91 -24.55 -4.09 -1.35
N SER A 92 -23.23 -4.09 -1.48
CA SER A 92 -22.54 -4.68 -2.61
C SER A 92 -21.62 -5.77 -2.09
N SER A 93 -21.90 -6.97 -2.56
CA SER A 93 -21.29 -8.25 -2.27
C SER A 93 -19.77 -8.18 -2.12
N ALA A 94 -19.28 -8.74 -1.00
CA ALA A 94 -17.90 -9.05 -0.76
C ALA A 94 -17.40 -10.08 -1.79
N ALA A 95 -16.67 -9.59 -2.79
CA ALA A 95 -15.64 -10.35 -3.46
C ALA A 95 -14.31 -9.93 -2.83
N ASP A 96 -13.46 -10.90 -2.50
CA ASP A 96 -12.13 -10.71 -1.91
C ASP A 96 -11.19 -9.94 -2.85
N GLY A 97 -11.49 -8.67 -3.12
CA GLY A 97 -10.73 -7.78 -4.00
C GLY A 97 -10.07 -6.64 -3.23
N LEU A 98 -9.09 -6.01 -3.85
CA LEU A 98 -8.42 -4.83 -3.32
C LEU A 98 -9.46 -3.74 -2.99
N PRO A 99 -9.53 -3.20 -1.74
CA PRO A 99 -10.47 -2.14 -1.39
C PRO A 99 -10.30 -0.92 -2.31
N MET A 100 -11.39 -0.28 -2.70
CA MET A 100 -11.36 0.86 -3.64
C MET A 100 -10.58 2.08 -3.12
N GLY A 101 -10.35 2.15 -1.80
CA GLY A 101 -9.54 3.18 -1.17
C GLY A 101 -10.18 4.58 -1.22
N PRO A 102 -9.41 5.63 -0.88
CA PRO A 102 -9.94 6.98 -0.69
C PRO A 102 -10.43 7.66 -1.97
N TYR A 103 -10.10 7.12 -3.14
CA TYR A 103 -10.48 7.67 -4.46
C TYR A 103 -11.49 6.81 -5.21
N GLY A 104 -12.16 5.87 -4.52
CA GLY A 104 -13.04 4.87 -5.11
C GLY A 104 -14.11 5.47 -6.02
N GLU A 105 -14.80 6.53 -5.61
CA GLU A 105 -15.82 7.19 -6.40
C GLU A 105 -15.25 7.79 -7.70
N ILE A 106 -14.09 8.45 -7.62
CA ILE A 106 -13.44 9.05 -8.80
C ILE A 106 -12.96 7.94 -9.75
N ILE A 107 -12.38 6.88 -9.20
CA ILE A 107 -11.91 5.72 -9.97
C ILE A 107 -13.07 5.10 -10.72
N THR A 108 -14.16 4.76 -10.03
CA THR A 108 -15.36 4.14 -10.63
C THR A 108 -15.93 5.01 -11.72
N ALA A 109 -16.19 6.29 -11.44
CA ALA A 109 -16.77 7.22 -12.42
C ALA A 109 -15.90 7.39 -13.68
N MET A 110 -14.57 7.48 -13.53
CA MET A 110 -13.67 7.65 -14.67
C MET A 110 -13.49 6.33 -15.45
N ALA A 111 -13.41 5.21 -14.75
CA ALA A 111 -13.30 3.88 -15.35
C ALA A 111 -14.54 3.54 -16.17
N GLU A 112 -15.73 3.74 -15.64
CA GLU A 112 -17.00 3.55 -16.35
C GLU A 112 -17.12 4.47 -17.57
N THR A 113 -16.79 5.76 -17.41
CA THR A 113 -16.83 6.73 -18.51
C THR A 113 -15.99 6.30 -19.71
N HIS A 114 -14.86 5.60 -19.46
CA HIS A 114 -13.92 5.19 -20.50
C HIS A 114 -13.98 3.70 -20.84
N GLY A 115 -14.86 2.92 -20.21
CA GLY A 115 -14.97 1.46 -20.44
C GLY A 115 -13.71 0.72 -20.01
N VAL A 116 -13.13 1.09 -18.85
CA VAL A 116 -12.00 0.41 -18.22
C VAL A 116 -12.50 -0.23 -16.93
N ASP A 117 -11.95 -1.41 -16.57
CA ASP A 117 -12.29 -2.06 -15.31
C ASP A 117 -11.82 -1.19 -14.12
N PRO A 118 -12.72 -0.80 -13.18
CA PRO A 118 -12.36 -0.04 -12.00
C PRO A 118 -11.32 -0.72 -11.11
N LEU A 119 -11.34 -2.06 -11.01
CA LEU A 119 -10.37 -2.83 -10.23
C LEU A 119 -8.98 -2.77 -10.86
N LEU A 120 -8.89 -2.76 -12.20
CA LEU A 120 -7.63 -2.57 -12.90
C LEU A 120 -7.05 -1.18 -12.62
N VAL A 121 -7.87 -0.13 -12.66
CA VAL A 121 -7.44 1.24 -12.34
C VAL A 121 -6.99 1.35 -10.89
N ARG A 122 -7.74 0.73 -9.97
CA ARG A 122 -7.40 0.69 -8.54
C ARG A 122 -6.06 0.00 -8.28
N ALA A 123 -5.86 -1.16 -8.90
CA ALA A 123 -4.61 -1.91 -8.79
C ALA A 123 -3.41 -1.11 -9.33
N LEU A 124 -3.61 -0.42 -10.45
CA LEU A 124 -2.59 0.44 -11.05
C LEU A 124 -2.20 1.58 -10.11
N ILE A 125 -3.16 2.34 -9.55
CA ILE A 125 -2.90 3.41 -8.59
C ILE A 125 -2.14 2.89 -7.36
N GLN A 126 -2.51 1.72 -6.85
CA GLN A 126 -1.83 1.09 -5.72
C GLN A 126 -0.36 0.80 -6.02
N VAL A 127 -0.05 0.35 -7.23
CA VAL A 127 1.33 0.03 -7.63
C VAL A 127 2.13 1.30 -7.94
N GLU A 128 1.52 2.30 -8.56
CA GLU A 128 2.18 3.54 -8.98
C GLU A 128 2.52 4.47 -7.82
N SER A 129 1.59 4.68 -6.92
CA SER A 129 1.73 5.71 -5.87
C SER A 129 1.43 5.25 -4.45
N GLY A 130 0.81 4.06 -4.27
CA GLY A 130 0.29 3.65 -2.97
C GLY A 130 -0.73 4.66 -2.41
N ASP A 131 -1.59 5.18 -3.26
CA ASP A 131 -2.62 6.19 -2.93
C ASP A 131 -2.08 7.58 -2.54
N GLN A 132 -0.82 7.88 -2.85
CA GLN A 132 -0.24 9.19 -2.53
C GLN A 132 -0.44 10.20 -3.68
N PRO A 133 -1.30 11.22 -3.52
CA PRO A 133 -1.62 12.14 -4.62
C PRO A 133 -0.45 13.07 -4.98
N ARG A 134 0.52 13.22 -4.09
CA ARG A 134 1.72 14.02 -4.32
C ARG A 134 2.98 13.20 -4.61
N ALA A 135 2.80 11.91 -4.92
CA ALA A 135 3.92 11.06 -5.31
C ALA A 135 4.67 11.63 -6.51
N ARG A 136 5.99 11.57 -6.46
CA ARG A 136 6.87 11.96 -7.56
C ARG A 136 8.03 10.99 -7.68
N SER A 137 8.21 10.42 -8.86
CA SER A 137 9.34 9.53 -9.12
C SER A 137 10.61 10.30 -9.47
N ASN A 138 11.75 9.64 -9.35
CA ASN A 138 13.06 10.17 -9.78
C ASN A 138 13.10 10.47 -11.29
N LYS A 139 12.26 9.81 -12.09
CA LYS A 139 12.12 10.01 -13.53
C LYS A 139 11.13 11.15 -13.86
N GLY A 140 10.51 11.77 -12.84
CA GLY A 140 9.60 12.91 -12.99
C GLY A 140 8.14 12.54 -13.21
N ALA A 141 7.73 11.28 -13.00
CA ALA A 141 6.34 10.89 -13.00
C ALA A 141 5.61 11.48 -11.77
N MET A 142 4.32 11.83 -11.89
CA MET A 142 3.60 12.66 -10.93
C MET A 142 2.20 12.13 -10.60
N GLY A 143 1.86 12.19 -9.31
CA GLY A 143 0.50 11.96 -8.81
C GLY A 143 0.11 10.49 -8.71
N LEU A 144 -1.19 10.23 -8.54
CA LEU A 144 -1.76 8.92 -8.24
C LEU A 144 -1.44 7.84 -9.30
N MET A 145 -1.55 8.20 -10.58
CA MET A 145 -1.28 7.31 -11.71
C MET A 145 0.09 7.59 -12.36
N GLN A 146 0.99 8.28 -11.66
CA GLN A 146 2.38 8.56 -12.08
C GLN A 146 2.50 9.03 -13.53
N LEU A 147 1.77 10.10 -13.86
CA LEU A 147 1.83 10.65 -15.21
C LEU A 147 3.18 11.30 -15.50
N MET A 148 3.82 10.89 -16.58
CA MET A 148 4.99 11.59 -17.09
C MET A 148 4.61 13.02 -17.57
N PRO A 149 5.53 14.00 -17.51
CA PRO A 149 5.24 15.38 -17.97
C PRO A 149 4.71 15.47 -19.40
N SER A 150 5.16 14.60 -20.30
CA SER A 150 4.64 14.51 -21.67
C SER A 150 3.19 14.03 -21.71
N THR A 151 2.86 13.00 -20.92
CA THR A 151 1.51 12.44 -20.82
C THR A 151 0.56 13.46 -20.18
N ALA A 152 0.98 14.16 -19.12
CA ALA A 152 0.19 15.21 -18.49
C ALA A 152 -0.14 16.34 -19.49
N ARG A 153 0.82 16.74 -20.32
CA ARG A 153 0.59 17.75 -21.40
C ARG A 153 -0.36 17.23 -22.47
N LEU A 154 -0.20 15.97 -22.92
CA LEU A 154 -1.06 15.35 -23.93
C LEU A 154 -2.54 15.38 -23.53
N TYR A 155 -2.82 15.16 -22.25
CA TYR A 155 -4.19 15.18 -21.71
C TYR A 155 -4.60 16.51 -21.07
N ASN A 156 -3.83 17.60 -21.29
CA ASN A 156 -4.09 18.95 -20.79
C ASN A 156 -4.22 19.03 -19.25
N VAL A 157 -3.47 18.22 -18.51
CA VAL A 157 -3.45 18.26 -17.04
C VAL A 157 -2.58 19.40 -16.57
N ARG A 158 -3.21 20.44 -16.01
CA ARG A 158 -2.51 21.63 -15.47
C ARG A 158 -1.85 21.33 -14.12
N ASN A 159 -2.54 20.58 -13.26
CA ASN A 159 -2.04 20.16 -11.95
C ASN A 159 -2.07 18.62 -11.85
N PRO A 160 -0.94 17.93 -12.06
CA PRO A 160 -0.87 16.48 -12.00
C PRO A 160 -0.98 15.90 -10.57
N TYR A 161 -1.02 16.75 -9.55
CA TYR A 161 -1.23 16.36 -8.16
C TYR A 161 -2.70 16.51 -7.71
N ASP A 162 -3.57 17.05 -8.56
CA ASP A 162 -5.01 17.00 -8.35
C ASP A 162 -5.53 15.60 -8.64
N PRO A 163 -6.17 14.92 -7.65
CA PRO A 163 -6.59 13.52 -7.79
C PRO A 163 -7.51 13.28 -8.98
N LYS A 164 -8.50 14.16 -9.17
CA LYS A 164 -9.49 14.00 -10.25
C LYS A 164 -8.86 14.16 -11.62
N ALA A 165 -8.04 15.20 -11.80
CA ALA A 165 -7.36 15.46 -13.08
C ALA A 165 -6.34 14.35 -13.40
N ASN A 166 -5.62 13.86 -12.39
CA ASN A 166 -4.62 12.81 -12.55
C ASN A 166 -5.27 11.49 -12.94
N ILE A 167 -6.31 11.05 -12.20
CA ILE A 167 -7.03 9.81 -12.48
C ILE A 167 -7.71 9.86 -13.84
N ALA A 168 -8.40 10.97 -14.17
CA ALA A 168 -9.05 11.13 -15.47
C ALA A 168 -8.07 11.00 -16.65
N ALA A 169 -6.91 11.63 -16.55
CA ALA A 169 -5.89 11.55 -17.61
C ALA A 169 -5.22 10.17 -17.65
N GLY A 170 -4.92 9.58 -16.49
CA GLY A 170 -4.33 8.25 -16.40
C GLY A 170 -5.24 7.16 -16.96
N VAL A 171 -6.55 7.20 -16.65
CA VAL A 171 -7.53 6.27 -17.20
C VAL A 171 -7.66 6.42 -18.73
N LYS A 172 -7.70 7.65 -19.25
CA LYS A 172 -7.69 7.90 -20.70
C LYS A 172 -6.44 7.34 -21.36
N HIS A 173 -5.28 7.52 -20.72
CA HIS A 173 -4.03 6.98 -21.24
C HIS A 173 -4.04 5.43 -21.23
N LEU A 174 -4.45 4.82 -20.11
CA LEU A 174 -4.59 3.36 -20.01
C LEU A 174 -5.56 2.84 -21.08
N LYS A 175 -6.70 3.50 -21.27
CA LYS A 175 -7.67 3.11 -22.31
C LYS A 175 -7.04 3.16 -23.70
N SER A 176 -6.30 4.21 -24.03
CA SER A 176 -5.63 4.29 -25.34
C SER A 176 -4.64 3.16 -25.58
N LEU A 177 -3.93 2.73 -24.52
CA LEU A 177 -3.02 1.58 -24.59
C LEU A 177 -3.76 0.25 -24.72
N LEU A 178 -4.88 0.07 -23.98
CA LEU A 178 -5.74 -1.11 -24.11
C LEU A 178 -6.31 -1.25 -25.53
N ASP A 179 -6.72 -0.14 -26.14
CA ASP A 179 -7.22 -0.14 -27.52
C ASP A 179 -6.14 -0.46 -28.54
N GLN A 180 -4.92 -0.02 -28.29
CA GLN A 180 -3.78 -0.24 -29.16
C GLN A 180 -3.21 -1.66 -29.08
N PHE A 181 -3.00 -2.17 -27.86
CA PHE A 181 -2.32 -3.44 -27.62
C PHE A 181 -3.27 -4.63 -27.46
N ARG A 182 -4.57 -4.39 -27.30
CA ARG A 182 -5.65 -5.39 -27.24
C ARG A 182 -5.64 -6.33 -26.04
N THR A 183 -4.54 -6.47 -25.31
CA THR A 183 -4.44 -7.28 -24.10
C THR A 183 -3.99 -6.43 -22.93
N VAL A 184 -4.46 -6.78 -21.73
CA VAL A 184 -4.22 -5.99 -20.51
C VAL A 184 -2.74 -5.99 -20.13
N ASP A 185 -2.08 -7.13 -20.26
CA ASP A 185 -0.66 -7.31 -19.94
C ASP A 185 0.26 -6.44 -20.82
N LEU A 186 0.00 -6.40 -22.14
CA LEU A 186 0.75 -5.54 -23.06
C LEU A 186 0.46 -4.05 -22.84
N ALA A 187 -0.79 -3.69 -22.54
CA ALA A 187 -1.15 -2.31 -22.21
C ALA A 187 -0.45 -1.84 -20.92
N LEU A 188 -0.40 -2.68 -19.89
CA LEU A 188 0.32 -2.40 -18.66
C LEU A 188 1.83 -2.30 -18.88
N ALA A 189 2.39 -3.20 -19.71
CA ALA A 189 3.80 -3.13 -20.08
C ALA A 189 4.13 -1.83 -20.85
N ALA A 190 3.23 -1.40 -21.73
CA ALA A 190 3.38 -0.12 -22.46
C ALA A 190 3.22 1.09 -21.52
N TYR A 191 2.35 1.02 -20.52
CA TYR A 191 2.19 2.06 -19.51
C TYR A 191 3.48 2.28 -18.72
N ASN A 192 4.14 1.19 -18.30
CA ASN A 192 5.36 1.24 -17.51
C ASN A 192 6.63 1.50 -18.33
N ALA A 193 6.83 0.72 -19.42
CA ALA A 193 8.06 0.75 -20.20
C ALA A 193 7.98 1.64 -21.47
N GLY A 194 6.77 2.13 -21.79
CA GLY A 194 6.51 2.88 -23.02
C GLY A 194 6.16 1.98 -24.21
N GLU A 195 5.30 2.48 -25.09
CA GLU A 195 4.84 1.80 -26.31
C GLU A 195 5.99 1.32 -27.21
N GLY A 196 7.04 2.14 -27.35
CA GLY A 196 8.18 1.83 -28.17
C GLY A 196 8.92 0.56 -27.74
N ALA A 197 8.99 0.31 -26.43
CA ALA A 197 9.59 -0.90 -25.90
C ALA A 197 8.75 -2.14 -26.23
N VAL A 198 7.43 -2.09 -26.03
CA VAL A 198 6.52 -3.19 -26.34
C VAL A 198 6.55 -3.53 -27.84
N LYS A 199 6.52 -2.51 -28.70
CA LYS A 199 6.63 -2.68 -30.16
C LYS A 199 7.97 -3.29 -30.56
N LYS A 200 9.08 -2.80 -29.98
CA LYS A 200 10.44 -3.31 -30.27
C LYS A 200 10.59 -4.79 -29.93
N PHE A 201 10.03 -5.24 -28.81
CA PHE A 201 10.14 -6.64 -28.36
C PHE A 201 8.97 -7.51 -28.83
N ASN A 202 8.01 -6.94 -29.54
CA ASN A 202 6.77 -7.59 -29.97
C ASN A 202 6.10 -8.35 -28.80
N GLY A 203 6.08 -7.73 -27.61
CA GLY A 203 5.60 -8.34 -26.39
C GLY A 203 6.06 -7.58 -25.15
N ILE A 204 5.89 -8.19 -23.97
CA ILE A 204 6.39 -7.61 -22.72
C ILE A 204 7.92 -7.55 -22.78
N PRO A 205 8.54 -6.36 -22.65
CA PRO A 205 10.00 -6.23 -22.67
C PRO A 205 10.66 -7.10 -21.59
N PRO A 206 11.87 -7.62 -21.81
CA PRO A 206 12.57 -8.48 -20.85
C PRO A 206 13.15 -7.69 -19.67
N TYR A 207 12.55 -6.56 -19.32
CA TYR A 207 12.92 -5.76 -18.17
C TYR A 207 12.26 -6.34 -16.92
N ARG A 208 13.06 -6.66 -15.90
CA ARG A 208 12.55 -7.21 -14.63
C ARG A 208 11.50 -6.28 -14.00
N GLU A 209 11.78 -4.99 -13.94
CA GLU A 209 10.84 -3.98 -13.41
C GLU A 209 9.46 -4.08 -14.09
N THR A 210 9.43 -4.14 -15.44
CA THR A 210 8.17 -4.17 -16.19
C THR A 210 7.41 -5.48 -15.98
N ARG A 211 8.11 -6.62 -15.94
CA ARG A 211 7.48 -7.93 -15.71
C ARG A 211 6.87 -8.00 -14.29
N ASP A 212 7.61 -7.56 -13.30
CA ASP A 212 7.14 -7.51 -11.90
C ASP A 212 5.95 -6.55 -11.76
N TYR A 213 5.99 -5.41 -12.45
CA TYR A 213 4.90 -4.44 -12.49
C TYR A 213 3.61 -5.04 -13.06
N VAL A 214 3.68 -5.65 -14.24
CA VAL A 214 2.53 -6.29 -14.91
C VAL A 214 1.94 -7.38 -14.01
N SER A 215 2.78 -8.31 -13.54
CA SER A 215 2.35 -9.41 -12.68
C SER A 215 1.65 -8.92 -11.41
N ARG A 216 2.20 -7.90 -10.77
CA ARG A 216 1.65 -7.34 -9.54
C ARG A 216 0.27 -6.70 -9.76
N ILE A 217 0.09 -5.93 -10.85
CA ILE A 217 -1.20 -5.30 -11.14
C ILE A 217 -2.25 -6.35 -11.49
N LEU A 218 -1.93 -7.31 -12.36
CA LEU A 218 -2.85 -8.40 -12.72
C LEU A 218 -3.32 -9.17 -11.48
N SER A 219 -2.39 -9.51 -10.59
CA SER A 219 -2.69 -10.19 -9.34
C SER A 219 -3.63 -9.37 -8.44
N LEU A 220 -3.37 -8.07 -8.28
CA LEU A 220 -4.19 -7.18 -7.45
C LEU A 220 -5.59 -6.92 -8.04
N ALA A 221 -5.69 -6.90 -9.37
CA ALA A 221 -6.96 -6.74 -10.09
C ALA A 221 -7.75 -8.06 -10.22
N GLY A 222 -7.21 -9.20 -9.77
CA GLY A 222 -7.86 -10.50 -9.91
C GLY A 222 -7.93 -11.02 -11.36
N ILE A 223 -7.11 -10.49 -12.25
CA ILE A 223 -7.02 -10.88 -13.67
C ILE A 223 -6.00 -12.01 -13.80
N ARG A 224 -6.45 -13.14 -14.36
CA ARG A 224 -5.63 -14.35 -14.58
C ARG A 224 -5.32 -14.57 -16.05
#